data_d3c30da92ad84bd7a4a50546d53b8eea
#
_entry.id   d3c30da92ad84bd7a4a50546d53b8eea
#
_cell.length_a   1.000
_cell.length_b   1.000
_cell.length_c   1.000
_cell.angle_alpha   90.00
_cell.angle_beta   90.00
_cell.angle_gamma   90.00
#
_symmetry.space_group_name_H-M   'P 1'
#
loop_
_entity.id
_entity.type
_entity.pdbx_description
1 polymer ?
#
loop_
_entity_poly.entity_id
_entity_poly.type
_entity_poly.pdbx_seq_one_letter_code
_entity_poly.pdbx_strand_id
1 'polypeptide(L)' 'MNETRILVVDDEEDLCEILQFNLENEGYEVDTANSAEEALKKD' A
#
# COMPACT_ATOMS: atom_id res chain seq x y z
N MET A 1 -13.47 -14.03 -4.99
CA MET A 1 -13.17 -12.86 -4.19
C MET A 1 -11.69 -12.85 -3.80
N ASN A 2 -11.05 -11.74 -4.00
CA ASN A 2 -9.60 -11.65 -3.78
C ASN A 2 -9.31 -11.07 -2.40
N GLU A 3 -8.62 -11.82 -1.58
CA GLU A 3 -8.27 -11.39 -0.25
C GLU A 3 -6.80 -11.03 -0.12
N THR A 4 -6.17 -10.80 -1.24
CA THR A 4 -4.76 -10.44 -1.25
C THR A 4 -4.57 -9.05 -0.67
N ARG A 5 -3.66 -8.95 0.26
CA ARG A 5 -3.33 -7.69 0.90
C ARG A 5 -1.91 -7.29 0.52
N ILE A 6 -1.76 -6.06 0.09
CA ILE A 6 -0.48 -5.57 -0.38
C ILE A 6 -0.05 -4.39 0.47
N LEU A 7 1.21 -4.38 0.86
CA LEU A 7 1.79 -3.26 1.59
C LEU A 7 2.76 -2.54 0.67
N VAL A 8 2.50 -1.27 0.45
CA VAL A 8 3.37 -0.43 -0.38
C VAL A 8 4.18 0.48 0.53
N VAL A 9 5.49 0.36 0.47
CA VAL A 9 6.40 1.17 1.28
C VAL A 9 7.21 2.06 0.36
N ASP A 10 7.02 3.36 0.50
CA ASP A 10 7.74 4.32 -0.35
C ASP A 10 7.78 5.66 0.35
N ASP A 11 8.88 6.38 0.18
CA ASP A 11 9.06 7.71 0.76
C ASP A 11 8.21 8.75 0.06
N GLU A 12 7.79 8.49 -1.15
CA GLU A 12 6.98 9.44 -1.92
C GLU A 12 5.51 9.13 -1.79
N GLU A 13 4.79 10.01 -1.12
CA GLU A 13 3.36 9.83 -0.91
C GLU A 13 2.58 9.79 -2.21
N ASP A 14 2.97 10.62 -3.17
CA ASP A 14 2.28 10.66 -4.46
C ASP A 14 2.33 9.31 -5.15
N LEU A 15 3.49 8.67 -5.09
CA LEU A 15 3.66 7.37 -5.71
C LEU A 15 2.84 6.32 -5.00
N CYS A 16 2.81 6.38 -3.68
CA CYS A 16 1.99 5.45 -2.90
C CYS A 16 0.52 5.58 -3.27
N GLU A 17 0.04 6.79 -3.42
CA GLU A 17 -1.36 7.02 -3.79
C GLU A 17 -1.69 6.43 -5.15
N ILE A 18 -0.79 6.62 -6.11
CA ILE A 18 -1.02 6.10 -7.46
C ILE A 18 -1.05 4.57 -7.43
N LEU A 19 -0.11 3.97 -6.75
CA LEU A 19 -0.06 2.52 -6.65
C LEU A 19 -1.26 1.97 -5.92
N GLN A 20 -1.66 2.62 -4.84
CA GLN A 20 -2.81 2.20 -4.08
C GLN A 20 -4.07 2.23 -4.95
N PHE A 21 -4.25 3.32 -5.68
CA PHE A 21 -5.42 3.47 -6.54
C PHE A 21 -5.48 2.35 -7.59
N ASN A 22 -4.35 2.10 -8.24
CA ASN A 22 -4.30 1.07 -9.29
C ASN A 22 -4.54 -0.32 -8.74
N LEU A 23 -3.93 -0.63 -7.61
CA LEU A 23 -4.07 -1.96 -7.02
C LEU A 23 -5.46 -2.19 -6.47
N GLU A 24 -6.04 -1.18 -5.85
CA GLU A 24 -7.40 -1.30 -5.35
C GLU A 24 -8.39 -1.47 -6.48
N ASN A 25 -8.10 -0.85 -7.61
CA ASN A 25 -8.95 -0.98 -8.77
C ASN A 25 -8.92 -2.40 -9.32
N GLU A 26 -7.86 -3.15 -9.02
CA GLU A 26 -7.74 -4.55 -9.42
C GLU A 26 -8.37 -5.49 -8.40
N GLY A 27 -8.85 -4.97 -7.30
CA GLY A 27 -9.51 -5.77 -6.29
C GLY A 27 -8.67 -6.17 -5.10
N TYR A 28 -7.47 -5.58 -4.96
CA TYR A 28 -6.60 -5.87 -3.83
C TYR A 28 -6.86 -4.92 -2.68
N GLU A 29 -6.56 -5.37 -1.48
CA GLU A 29 -6.51 -4.48 -0.33
C GLU A 29 -5.10 -3.94 -0.22
N VAL A 30 -4.97 -2.62 -0.10
CA VAL A 30 -3.67 -1.98 -0.12
C VAL A 30 -3.47 -1.11 1.11
N ASP A 31 -2.37 -1.35 1.80
CA ASP A 31 -1.92 -0.47 2.88
C ASP A 31 -0.68 0.27 2.38
N THR A 32 -0.50 1.47 2.84
CA THR A 32 0.68 2.25 2.47
C THR A 32 1.43 2.69 3.71
N ALA A 33 2.74 2.79 3.57
CA ALA A 33 3.60 3.29 4.62
C ALA A 33 4.66 4.18 3.98
N ASN A 34 5.07 5.22 4.69
CA ASN A 34 6.05 6.16 4.14
C ASN A 34 7.48 5.72 4.38
N SER A 35 7.68 4.75 5.23
CA SER A 35 9.02 4.24 5.53
C SER A 35 8.90 2.83 6.09
N ALA A 36 10.04 2.14 6.12
CA ALA A 36 10.08 0.78 6.66
C ALA A 36 9.69 0.78 8.13
N GLU A 37 10.05 1.82 8.87
CA GLU A 37 9.67 1.93 10.27
C GLU A 37 8.16 1.98 10.44
N GLU A 38 7.52 2.76 9.60
CA GLU A 38 6.08 2.90 9.65
C GLU A 38 5.39 1.59 9.26
N ALA A 39 5.98 0.88 8.31
CA ALA A 39 5.44 -0.40 7.89
C ALA A 39 5.47 -1.40 9.03
N LEU A 40 6.52 -1.37 9.83
CA LEU A 40 6.63 -2.26 10.99
C LEU A 40 5.58 -1.96 12.04
N LYS A 41 5.20 -0.71 12.18
CA LYS A 41 4.17 -0.31 13.13
C LYS A 41 2.77 -0.71 12.71
N LYS A 42 2.58 -0.95 11.44
CA LYS A 42 1.25 -1.30 10.90
C LYS A 42 0.94 -2.79 10.99
N ASP A 43 1.75 -3.50 11.61
CA ASP A 43 1.62 -4.94 11.75
C ASP A 43 0.21 -5.46 12.10
#